data_e5b7c49ddb69789d0df8cd6c9fd03f6f
#
_entry.id   e5b7c49ddb69789d0df8cd6c9fd03f6f
#
_cell.length_a   1.000
_cell.length_b   1.000
_cell.length_c   1.000
_cell.angle_alpha   90.00
_cell.angle_beta   90.00
_cell.angle_gamma   90.00
#
_symmetry.space_group_name_H-M   'P 1'
#
loop_
_entity.id
_entity.type
_entity.pdbx_description
1 polymer ?
#
loop_
_entity_poly.entity_id
_entity_poly.type
_entity_poly.pdbx_seq_one_letter_code
_entity_poly.pdbx_strand_id
1 'polypeptide(L)'
;MTTLFDVLSNGYKDKKKKSKQLGDYVLDESLSNHNHQTYYNPKDKKLLFNVTGTHNSHDWLTNIKLGLGIGYKESDRYKQSHKALRDAKQKYGINNATLTAHSQGGLTANYISSKGDNVVTLDKATTIGGKSRENSKDYRTNGDIVSLLASTRHNTINLSNPNKQTGNIIYDTLQAHDIKNIKNEKLFV
;
A
#
# COMPACT_ATOMS: atom_id res chain seq x y z
N MET A 1 -2.67 -2.14 19.22
CA MET A 1 -2.37 -2.85 17.94
C MET A 1 -2.74 -1.92 16.79
N THR A 2 -1.92 -1.88 15.74
CA THR A 2 -2.11 -1.01 14.57
C THR A 2 -2.76 -1.81 13.46
N THR A 3 -3.84 -1.30 12.86
CA THR A 3 -4.52 -1.95 11.74
C THR A 3 -4.00 -1.46 10.39
N LEU A 4 -4.21 -2.26 9.34
CA LEU A 4 -3.91 -1.84 7.97
C LEU A 4 -4.67 -0.56 7.60
N PHE A 5 -5.94 -0.43 8.02
CA PHE A 5 -6.72 0.79 7.80
C PHE A 5 -6.07 2.03 8.44
N ASP A 6 -5.59 1.93 9.68
CA ASP A 6 -4.95 3.07 10.37
C ASP A 6 -3.73 3.57 9.59
N VAL A 7 -2.90 2.66 9.12
CA VAL A 7 -1.69 3.00 8.37
C VAL A 7 -2.02 3.60 7.02
N LEU A 8 -2.89 2.93 6.23
CA LEU A 8 -3.27 3.42 4.90
C LEU A 8 -3.97 4.76 4.98
N SER A 9 -4.97 4.92 5.87
CA SER A 9 -5.71 6.17 6.02
C SER A 9 -4.81 7.32 6.46
N ASN A 10 -3.85 7.06 7.37
CA ASN A 10 -2.88 8.08 7.78
C ASN A 10 -1.96 8.49 6.61
N GLY A 11 -1.63 7.57 5.72
CA GLY A 11 -0.83 7.82 4.52
C GLY A 11 -1.46 8.86 3.59
N TYR A 12 -2.78 8.82 3.43
CA TYR A 12 -3.53 9.73 2.55
C TYR A 12 -3.86 11.10 3.16
N LYS A 13 -3.64 11.30 4.46
CA LYS A 13 -3.86 12.61 5.09
C LYS A 13 -2.83 13.64 4.61
N ASP A 14 -3.23 14.89 4.61
CA ASP A 14 -2.31 16.02 4.46
C ASP A 14 -1.21 15.97 5.52
N LYS A 15 -0.02 16.46 5.20
CA LYS A 15 1.14 16.42 6.11
C LYS A 15 0.83 16.94 7.51
N LYS A 16 0.08 18.05 7.62
CA LYS A 16 -0.31 18.66 8.90
C LYS A 16 -1.31 17.83 9.71
N LYS A 17 -2.07 16.95 9.06
CA LYS A 17 -3.10 16.09 9.67
C LYS A 17 -2.64 14.66 9.92
N LYS A 18 -1.43 14.30 9.48
CA LYS A 18 -0.88 12.96 9.73
C LYS A 18 -0.66 12.75 11.22
N SER A 19 -1.16 11.63 11.74
CA SER A 19 -0.81 11.19 13.08
C SER A 19 0.67 10.84 13.11
N LYS A 20 1.38 11.39 14.10
CA LYS A 20 2.80 11.08 14.34
C LYS A 20 3.00 9.74 15.05
N GLN A 21 1.92 9.16 15.55
CA GLN A 21 1.94 7.87 16.24
C GLN A 21 0.76 7.01 15.81
N LEU A 22 1.04 5.72 15.55
CA LEU A 22 0.06 4.69 15.26
C LEU A 22 0.35 3.49 16.19
N GLY A 23 -0.40 3.39 17.29
CA GLY A 23 -0.07 2.42 18.35
C GLY A 23 1.34 2.66 18.90
N ASP A 24 2.19 1.64 18.85
CA ASP A 24 3.59 1.73 19.30
C ASP A 24 4.57 2.22 18.20
N TYR A 25 4.06 2.49 17.00
CA TYR A 25 4.85 3.01 15.87
C TYR A 25 4.89 4.53 15.86
N VAL A 26 6.08 5.11 15.74
CA VAL A 26 6.34 6.55 15.65
C VAL A 26 6.76 6.91 14.22
N LEU A 27 6.14 7.96 13.66
CA LEU A 27 6.43 8.45 12.32
C LEU A 27 7.81 9.10 12.27
N ASP A 28 8.66 8.64 11.36
CA ASP A 28 9.90 9.33 11.00
C ASP A 28 9.63 10.33 9.88
N GLU A 29 9.44 11.59 10.23
CA GLU A 29 9.13 12.65 9.28
C GLU A 29 10.29 12.89 8.28
N SER A 30 11.55 12.64 8.68
CA SER A 30 12.73 12.83 7.83
C SER A 30 12.82 11.82 6.69
N LEU A 31 12.20 10.64 6.88
CA LEU A 31 12.15 9.55 5.91
C LEU A 31 10.73 9.34 5.35
N SER A 32 9.90 10.39 5.39
CA SER A 32 8.51 10.33 4.96
C SER A 32 8.15 11.50 4.04
N ASN A 33 7.29 11.22 3.05
CA ASN A 33 6.74 12.23 2.15
C ASN A 33 5.28 11.89 1.79
N HIS A 34 4.73 12.48 0.72
CA HIS A 34 3.37 12.20 0.27
C HIS A 34 3.22 10.81 -0.37
N ASN A 35 4.29 10.21 -0.89
CA ASN A 35 4.28 8.89 -1.54
C ASN A 35 4.50 7.74 -0.56
N HIS A 36 5.22 7.99 0.53
CA HIS A 36 5.53 6.96 1.53
C HIS A 36 5.68 7.54 2.93
N GLN A 37 5.45 6.70 3.93
CA GLN A 37 5.66 7.02 5.34
C GLN A 37 6.46 5.91 6.00
N THR A 38 7.42 6.31 6.80
CA THR A 38 8.28 5.44 7.59
C THR A 38 7.88 5.52 9.05
N TYR A 39 7.61 4.38 9.67
CA TYR A 39 7.30 4.29 11.09
C TYR A 39 8.23 3.30 11.75
N TYR A 40 8.69 3.63 12.95
CA TYR A 40 9.51 2.77 13.74
C TYR A 40 8.88 2.49 15.11
N ASN A 41 8.85 1.22 15.51
CA ASN A 41 8.48 0.81 16.86
C ASN A 41 9.75 0.55 17.66
N PRO A 42 10.13 1.43 18.60
CA PRO A 42 11.37 1.27 19.37
C PRO A 42 11.30 0.13 20.39
N LYS A 43 10.10 -0.24 20.84
CA LYS A 43 9.90 -1.32 21.83
C LYS A 43 10.20 -2.69 21.22
N ASP A 44 9.66 -2.96 20.05
CA ASP A 44 9.80 -4.25 19.38
C ASP A 44 10.88 -4.25 18.30
N LYS A 45 11.53 -3.11 18.06
CA LYS A 45 12.52 -2.90 16.98
C LYS A 45 11.98 -3.31 15.63
N LYS A 46 10.75 -2.83 15.31
CA LYS A 46 10.07 -3.13 14.05
C LYS A 46 9.99 -1.90 13.17
N LEU A 47 10.19 -2.10 11.89
CA LEU A 47 10.05 -1.07 10.84
C LEU A 47 8.79 -1.32 10.03
N LEU A 48 7.91 -0.32 9.96
CA LEU A 48 6.72 -0.31 9.13
C LEU A 48 6.87 0.79 8.06
N PHE A 49 6.77 0.42 6.80
CA PHE A 49 6.93 1.31 5.66
C PHE A 49 5.67 1.29 4.80
N ASN A 50 4.94 2.40 4.82
CA ASN A 50 3.70 2.54 4.05
C ASN A 50 3.95 3.21 2.71
N VAL A 51 3.38 2.68 1.63
CA VAL A 51 3.42 3.29 0.29
C VAL A 51 2.01 3.62 -0.15
N THR A 52 1.71 4.91 -0.32
CA THR A 52 0.40 5.38 -0.77
C THR A 52 0.20 5.15 -2.27
N GLY A 53 -1.05 5.00 -2.67
CA GLY A 53 -1.45 5.03 -4.08
C GLY A 53 -1.49 6.45 -4.64
N THR A 54 -2.21 6.64 -5.74
CA THR A 54 -2.45 7.95 -6.36
C THR A 54 -3.39 8.77 -5.48
N HIS A 55 -3.05 10.04 -5.23
CA HIS A 55 -3.85 10.95 -4.40
C HIS A 55 -5.05 11.57 -5.14
N ASN A 56 -4.99 11.66 -6.47
CA ASN A 56 -6.05 12.25 -7.30
C ASN A 56 -6.97 11.18 -7.87
N SER A 57 -8.23 11.20 -7.45
CA SER A 57 -9.25 10.26 -7.91
C SER A 57 -9.63 10.42 -9.40
N HIS A 58 -9.52 11.62 -9.98
CA HIS A 58 -9.91 11.88 -11.37
C HIS A 58 -8.94 11.30 -12.42
N ASP A 59 -7.64 11.31 -12.12
CA ASP A 59 -6.61 10.79 -13.04
C ASP A 59 -6.27 9.32 -12.78
N TRP A 60 -6.93 8.75 -11.81
CA TRP A 60 -6.65 7.45 -11.27
C TRP A 60 -6.74 6.30 -12.29
N LEU A 61 -7.85 6.22 -13.04
CA LEU A 61 -8.03 5.18 -14.08
C LEU A 61 -7.05 5.36 -15.24
N THR A 62 -6.78 6.60 -15.63
CA THR A 62 -5.83 6.91 -16.71
C THR A 62 -4.40 6.58 -16.28
N ASN A 63 -4.02 6.96 -15.06
CA ASN A 63 -2.67 6.70 -14.52
C ASN A 63 -2.40 5.21 -14.27
N ILE A 64 -3.42 4.44 -13.89
CA ILE A 64 -3.29 2.99 -13.75
C ILE A 64 -3.11 2.31 -15.11
N LYS A 65 -3.86 2.69 -16.13
CA LYS A 65 -3.70 2.14 -17.47
C LYS A 65 -2.33 2.44 -18.07
N LEU A 66 -1.79 3.63 -17.82
CA LEU A 66 -0.47 4.06 -18.32
C LEU A 66 0.69 3.55 -17.47
N GLY A 67 0.47 3.29 -16.18
CA GLY A 67 1.52 2.89 -15.22
C GLY A 67 1.80 1.39 -15.12
N LEU A 68 1.08 0.56 -15.86
CA LEU A 68 1.10 -0.90 -15.70
C LEU A 68 2.30 -1.61 -16.33
N GLY A 69 3.45 -1.00 -16.46
CA GLY A 69 4.57 -1.89 -16.67
C GLY A 69 5.81 -1.41 -17.41
N ILE A 70 5.79 -0.35 -18.19
CA ILE A 70 6.98 0.08 -18.92
C ILE A 70 7.63 1.27 -18.21
N GLY A 71 8.90 1.12 -17.80
CA GLY A 71 9.65 2.23 -17.18
C GLY A 71 9.31 2.55 -15.72
N TYR A 72 8.54 1.73 -15.03
CA TYR A 72 8.09 2.03 -13.65
C TYR A 72 9.25 2.26 -12.66
N LYS A 73 10.34 1.51 -12.79
CA LYS A 73 11.54 1.66 -11.97
C LYS A 73 12.29 2.98 -12.20
N GLU A 74 12.00 3.66 -13.29
CA GLU A 74 12.55 4.98 -13.61
C GLU A 74 11.74 6.12 -12.98
N SER A 75 10.54 5.83 -12.46
CA SER A 75 9.69 6.84 -11.83
C SER A 75 10.31 7.39 -10.54
N ASP A 76 10.12 8.68 -10.30
CA ASP A 76 10.57 9.32 -9.06
C ASP A 76 9.95 8.69 -7.81
N ARG A 77 8.69 8.27 -7.89
CA ARG A 77 8.02 7.52 -6.82
C ARG A 77 8.81 6.28 -6.43
N TYR A 78 9.20 5.46 -7.40
CA TYR A 78 9.99 4.25 -7.14
C TYR A 78 11.34 4.60 -6.52
N LYS A 79 12.10 5.51 -7.16
CA LYS A 79 13.45 5.89 -6.71
C LYS A 79 13.45 6.45 -5.28
N GLN A 80 12.53 7.37 -4.99
CA GLN A 80 12.39 7.98 -3.66
C GLN A 80 11.99 6.95 -2.61
N SER A 81 10.97 6.11 -2.89
CA SER A 81 10.52 5.10 -1.93
C SER A 81 11.57 4.03 -1.68
N HIS A 82 12.29 3.59 -2.73
CA HIS A 82 13.38 2.63 -2.61
C HIS A 82 14.54 3.17 -1.75
N LYS A 83 14.92 4.43 -2.01
CA LYS A 83 15.95 5.11 -1.20
C LYS A 83 15.51 5.23 0.25
N ALA A 84 14.31 5.72 0.51
CA ALA A 84 13.79 5.92 1.86
C ALA A 84 13.70 4.61 2.66
N LEU A 85 13.24 3.51 2.05
CA LEU A 85 13.21 2.19 2.71
C LEU A 85 14.61 1.71 3.09
N ARG A 86 15.57 1.84 2.17
CA ARG A 86 16.97 1.47 2.43
C ARG A 86 17.56 2.30 3.57
N ASP A 87 17.39 3.63 3.51
CA ASP A 87 17.89 4.56 4.53
C ASP A 87 17.24 4.29 5.91
N ALA A 88 15.94 3.93 5.93
CA ALA A 88 15.25 3.55 7.16
C ALA A 88 15.82 2.25 7.75
N LYS A 89 16.01 1.23 6.92
CA LYS A 89 16.63 -0.03 7.36
C LYS A 89 18.02 0.20 7.95
N GLN A 90 18.83 1.03 7.31
CA GLN A 90 20.16 1.40 7.79
C GLN A 90 20.09 2.19 9.10
N LYS A 91 19.24 3.23 9.17
CA LYS A 91 19.08 4.10 10.36
C LYS A 91 18.71 3.32 11.61
N TYR A 92 17.82 2.34 11.47
CA TYR A 92 17.31 1.57 12.60
C TYR A 92 17.96 0.20 12.78
N GLY A 93 18.92 -0.16 11.94
CA GLY A 93 19.59 -1.48 12.01
C GLY A 93 18.64 -2.65 11.76
N ILE A 94 17.64 -2.47 10.86
CA ILE A 94 16.59 -3.46 10.59
C ILE A 94 16.81 -4.08 9.21
N ASN A 95 16.91 -5.41 9.16
CA ASN A 95 17.05 -6.13 7.89
C ASN A 95 15.71 -6.36 7.19
N ASN A 96 14.67 -6.68 7.96
CA ASN A 96 13.35 -7.02 7.44
C ASN A 96 12.31 -6.00 7.92
N ALA A 97 11.52 -5.47 7.01
CA ALA A 97 10.47 -4.51 7.29
C ALA A 97 9.08 -5.09 6.95
N THR A 98 8.04 -4.54 7.55
CA THR A 98 6.68 -4.71 7.05
C THR A 98 6.36 -3.53 6.13
N LEU A 99 6.02 -3.82 4.87
CA LEU A 99 5.55 -2.83 3.92
C LEU A 99 4.03 -2.92 3.81
N THR A 100 3.35 -1.79 3.96
CA THR A 100 1.92 -1.69 3.69
C THR A 100 1.69 -0.83 2.46
N ALA A 101 0.66 -1.14 1.67
CA ALA A 101 0.39 -0.33 0.49
C ALA A 101 -1.04 -0.48 -0.03
N HIS A 102 -1.48 0.54 -0.77
CA HIS A 102 -2.77 0.55 -1.44
C HIS A 102 -2.60 0.91 -2.92
N SER A 103 -3.42 0.30 -3.80
CA SER A 103 -3.48 0.67 -5.21
C SER A 103 -2.11 0.61 -5.92
N GLN A 104 -1.72 1.65 -6.62
CA GLN A 104 -0.41 1.79 -7.28
C GLN A 104 0.76 1.68 -6.29
N GLY A 105 0.56 2.08 -5.02
CA GLY A 105 1.55 1.88 -3.96
C GLY A 105 1.91 0.41 -3.77
N GLY A 106 0.96 -0.51 -3.97
CA GLY A 106 1.20 -1.95 -3.90
C GLY A 106 2.20 -2.45 -4.94
N LEU A 107 2.15 -1.91 -6.15
CA LEU A 107 3.15 -2.20 -7.19
C LEU A 107 4.54 -1.70 -6.75
N THR A 108 4.62 -0.48 -6.21
CA THR A 108 5.87 0.07 -5.67
C THR A 108 6.41 -0.82 -4.56
N ALA A 109 5.59 -1.16 -3.56
CA ALA A 109 5.99 -1.98 -2.42
C ALA A 109 6.55 -3.33 -2.87
N ASN A 110 5.93 -3.97 -3.86
CA ASN A 110 6.43 -5.21 -4.44
C ASN A 110 7.82 -5.07 -5.06
N TYR A 111 8.09 -3.96 -5.75
CA TYR A 111 9.38 -3.75 -6.42
C TYR A 111 10.51 -3.38 -5.47
N ILE A 112 10.22 -2.58 -4.41
CA ILE A 112 11.25 -2.11 -3.48
C ILE A 112 11.54 -3.08 -2.34
N SER A 113 10.62 -4.02 -2.04
CA SER A 113 10.80 -4.97 -0.94
C SER A 113 11.90 -5.99 -1.24
N SER A 114 12.65 -6.38 -0.22
CA SER A 114 13.70 -7.39 -0.26
C SER A 114 13.17 -8.77 0.17
N LYS A 115 13.96 -9.81 -0.04
CA LYS A 115 13.69 -11.14 0.54
C LYS A 115 13.68 -11.02 2.07
N GLY A 116 12.64 -11.48 2.71
CA GLY A 116 12.44 -11.36 4.16
C GLY A 116 11.55 -10.20 4.59
N ASP A 117 11.27 -9.22 3.72
CA ASP A 117 10.24 -8.21 4.01
C ASP A 117 8.85 -8.83 3.89
N ASN A 118 7.95 -8.44 4.80
CA ASN A 118 6.53 -8.75 4.69
C ASN A 118 5.82 -7.64 3.91
N VAL A 119 4.99 -8.00 2.94
CA VAL A 119 4.24 -7.03 2.13
C VAL A 119 2.75 -7.27 2.34
N VAL A 120 2.04 -6.26 2.82
CA VAL A 120 0.58 -6.30 3.05
C VAL A 120 -0.08 -5.22 2.21
N THR A 121 -0.92 -5.60 1.27
CA THR A 121 -1.54 -4.66 0.34
C THR A 121 -3.05 -4.70 0.39
N LEU A 122 -3.67 -3.58 0.03
CA LEU A 122 -5.10 -3.49 -0.27
C LEU A 122 -5.25 -3.04 -1.72
N ASP A 123 -6.10 -3.75 -2.47
CA ASP A 123 -6.51 -3.40 -3.84
C ASP A 123 -5.32 -3.02 -4.75
N LYS A 124 -4.27 -3.82 -4.64
CA LYS A 124 -2.98 -3.62 -5.30
C LYS A 124 -3.10 -3.60 -6.81
N ALA A 125 -2.58 -2.55 -7.46
CA ALA A 125 -2.31 -2.58 -8.89
C ALA A 125 -1.23 -3.63 -9.19
N THR A 126 -1.44 -4.42 -10.24
CA THR A 126 -0.51 -5.46 -10.67
C THR A 126 -0.20 -5.34 -12.15
N THR A 127 1.00 -5.74 -12.54
CA THR A 127 1.36 -5.87 -13.96
C THR A 127 0.95 -7.23 -14.52
N ILE A 128 0.68 -7.27 -15.81
CA ILE A 128 0.47 -8.54 -16.53
C ILE A 128 1.76 -9.36 -16.38
N GLY A 129 1.64 -10.64 -15.95
CA GLY A 129 2.78 -11.50 -15.70
C GLY A 129 3.61 -11.20 -14.45
N GLY A 130 3.25 -10.15 -13.68
CA GLY A 130 3.93 -9.84 -12.40
C GLY A 130 3.78 -10.98 -11.39
N LYS A 131 4.82 -11.33 -10.67
CA LYS A 131 4.83 -12.43 -9.67
C LYS A 131 4.36 -11.92 -8.31
N SER A 132 3.56 -12.72 -7.59
CA SER A 132 3.37 -12.55 -6.14
C SER A 132 4.67 -12.87 -5.41
N ARG A 133 4.91 -12.20 -4.29
CA ARG A 133 6.00 -12.56 -3.38
C ARG A 133 5.52 -13.61 -2.39
N GLU A 134 6.41 -14.51 -1.97
CA GLU A 134 6.11 -15.54 -0.97
C GLU A 134 5.60 -14.95 0.34
N ASN A 135 6.19 -13.82 0.77
CA ASN A 135 5.84 -13.13 2.01
C ASN A 135 4.87 -11.95 1.79
N SER A 136 3.89 -12.09 0.87
CA SER A 136 2.86 -11.07 0.68
C SER A 136 1.50 -11.56 1.12
N LYS A 137 0.69 -10.63 1.64
CA LYS A 137 -0.76 -10.75 1.83
C LYS A 137 -1.43 -9.66 1.03
N ASP A 138 -2.14 -10.05 0.00
CA ASP A 138 -2.79 -9.12 -0.91
C ASP A 138 -4.31 -9.16 -0.67
N TYR A 139 -4.84 -8.20 0.08
CA TYR A 139 -6.28 -8.03 0.26
C TYR A 139 -6.88 -7.36 -0.97
N ARG A 140 -8.01 -7.90 -1.42
CA ARG A 140 -8.73 -7.40 -2.57
C ARG A 140 -10.21 -7.26 -2.28
N THR A 141 -10.76 -6.08 -2.47
CA THR A 141 -12.20 -5.84 -2.36
C THR A 141 -12.91 -6.39 -3.61
N ASN A 142 -13.96 -7.16 -3.43
CA ASN A 142 -14.75 -7.68 -4.54
C ASN A 142 -15.34 -6.52 -5.36
N GLY A 143 -15.20 -6.60 -6.69
CA GLY A 143 -15.63 -5.54 -7.61
C GLY A 143 -14.57 -4.49 -7.92
N ASP A 144 -13.41 -4.53 -7.26
CA ASP A 144 -12.29 -3.66 -7.63
C ASP A 144 -11.59 -4.16 -8.90
N ILE A 145 -11.67 -3.36 -9.97
CA ILE A 145 -11.07 -3.71 -11.27
C ILE A 145 -9.55 -3.52 -11.26
N VAL A 146 -9.01 -2.62 -10.44
CA VAL A 146 -7.57 -2.34 -10.36
C VAL A 146 -6.79 -3.55 -9.94
N SER A 147 -7.31 -4.25 -8.94
CA SER A 147 -6.71 -5.45 -8.40
C SER A 147 -7.21 -6.74 -9.06
N LEU A 148 -7.99 -6.65 -10.13
CA LEU A 148 -8.55 -7.83 -10.80
C LEU A 148 -7.47 -8.84 -11.20
N LEU A 149 -6.34 -8.38 -11.72
CA LEU A 149 -5.21 -9.23 -12.08
C LEU A 149 -4.52 -9.88 -10.86
N ALA A 150 -4.75 -9.34 -9.65
CA ALA A 150 -4.23 -9.93 -8.41
C ALA A 150 -5.04 -11.16 -7.98
N SER A 151 -6.31 -11.28 -8.40
CA SER A 151 -7.21 -12.37 -7.99
C SER A 151 -6.73 -13.77 -8.38
N THR A 152 -5.84 -13.87 -9.36
CA THR A 152 -5.26 -15.15 -9.83
C THR A 152 -4.03 -15.58 -9.03
N ARG A 153 -3.67 -14.84 -7.95
CA ARG A 153 -2.42 -15.09 -7.21
C ARG A 153 -2.68 -15.79 -5.89
N HIS A 154 -1.77 -16.70 -5.51
CA HIS A 154 -1.91 -17.57 -4.34
C HIS A 154 -2.10 -16.84 -3.01
N ASN A 155 -1.59 -15.61 -2.88
CA ASN A 155 -1.60 -14.85 -1.63
C ASN A 155 -2.70 -13.79 -1.59
N THR A 156 -3.67 -13.86 -2.50
CA THR A 156 -4.79 -12.92 -2.55
C THR A 156 -5.94 -13.39 -1.67
N ILE A 157 -6.38 -12.51 -0.78
CA ILE A 157 -7.52 -12.71 0.11
C ILE A 157 -8.64 -11.76 -0.36
N ASN A 158 -9.74 -12.34 -0.85
CA ASN A 158 -10.89 -11.54 -1.28
C ASN A 158 -11.71 -11.09 -0.07
N LEU A 159 -12.01 -9.79 -0.03
CA LEU A 159 -12.87 -9.16 0.96
C LEU A 159 -14.22 -8.83 0.35
N SER A 160 -15.27 -8.89 1.16
CA SER A 160 -16.60 -8.45 0.75
C SER A 160 -16.60 -6.96 0.45
N ASN A 161 -17.28 -6.55 -0.62
CA ASN A 161 -17.55 -5.14 -0.87
C ASN A 161 -18.78 -4.72 -0.03
N PRO A 162 -18.65 -3.80 0.94
CA PRO A 162 -19.76 -3.35 1.76
C PRO A 162 -20.72 -2.43 1.00
N ASN A 163 -20.35 -1.94 -0.19
CA ASN A 163 -21.14 -0.99 -0.95
C ASN A 163 -22.15 -1.71 -1.85
N LYS A 164 -23.35 -1.13 -1.96
CA LYS A 164 -24.36 -1.61 -2.88
C LYS A 164 -23.94 -1.27 -4.31
N GLN A 165 -24.00 -2.27 -5.19
CA GLN A 165 -23.76 -2.04 -6.61
C GLN A 165 -24.89 -1.23 -7.23
N THR A 166 -24.56 -0.22 -8.01
CA THR A 166 -25.50 0.68 -8.68
C THR A 166 -25.74 0.31 -10.16
N GLY A 167 -24.87 -0.54 -10.72
CA GLY A 167 -24.82 -0.86 -12.14
C GLY A 167 -23.96 0.12 -12.95
N ASN A 168 -23.47 1.20 -12.35
CA ASN A 168 -22.49 2.09 -12.96
C ASN A 168 -21.08 1.55 -12.68
N ILE A 169 -20.47 0.92 -13.66
CA ILE A 169 -19.18 0.22 -13.52
C ILE A 169 -18.09 1.15 -12.98
N ILE A 170 -18.01 2.40 -13.41
CA ILE A 170 -16.98 3.35 -12.95
C ILE A 170 -17.21 3.69 -11.49
N TYR A 171 -18.44 4.04 -11.13
CA TYR A 171 -18.79 4.38 -9.75
C TYR A 171 -18.59 3.19 -8.81
N ASP A 172 -19.10 2.02 -9.18
CA ASP A 172 -18.99 0.80 -8.38
C ASP A 172 -17.53 0.38 -8.18
N THR A 173 -16.67 0.56 -9.19
CA THR A 173 -15.23 0.32 -9.08
C THR A 173 -14.55 1.31 -8.13
N LEU A 174 -14.89 2.59 -8.20
CA LEU A 174 -14.35 3.60 -7.28
C LEU A 174 -14.74 3.30 -5.83
N GLN A 175 -15.98 2.89 -5.61
CA GLN A 175 -16.46 2.48 -4.28
C GLN A 175 -15.76 1.20 -3.79
N ALA A 176 -15.55 0.23 -4.67
CA ALA A 176 -14.83 -0.99 -4.33
C ALA A 176 -13.35 -0.73 -3.99
N HIS A 177 -12.74 0.30 -4.58
CA HIS A 177 -11.33 0.66 -4.40
C HIS A 177 -11.07 1.58 -3.18
N ASP A 178 -12.10 1.96 -2.42
CA ASP A 178 -11.94 2.86 -1.26
C ASP A 178 -11.38 2.11 -0.05
N ILE A 179 -10.31 2.63 0.54
CA ILE A 179 -9.71 2.09 1.79
C ILE A 179 -10.70 2.01 2.96
N LYS A 180 -11.80 2.77 2.92
CA LYS A 180 -12.85 2.72 3.95
C LYS A 180 -13.54 1.36 4.03
N ASN A 181 -13.48 0.57 2.98
CA ASN A 181 -14.06 -0.78 2.96
C ASN A 181 -13.48 -1.70 4.03
N ILE A 182 -12.24 -1.45 4.47
CA ILE A 182 -11.58 -2.24 5.53
C ILE A 182 -11.58 -1.55 6.90
N LYS A 183 -12.35 -0.46 7.08
CA LYS A 183 -12.35 0.30 8.35
C LYS A 183 -12.73 -0.55 9.55
N ASN A 184 -13.65 -1.48 9.37
CA ASN A 184 -14.14 -2.37 10.43
C ASN A 184 -13.43 -3.74 10.46
N GLU A 185 -12.50 -3.97 9.53
CA GLU A 185 -11.73 -5.20 9.45
C GLU A 185 -10.54 -5.16 10.41
N LYS A 186 -10.35 -6.22 11.17
CA LYS A 186 -9.23 -6.35 12.13
C LYS A 186 -7.98 -6.89 11.43
N LEU A 187 -7.55 -6.22 10.36
CA LEU A 187 -6.35 -6.57 9.61
C LEU A 187 -5.14 -5.90 10.27
N PHE A 188 -4.46 -6.62 11.15
CA PHE A 188 -3.29 -6.11 11.89
C PHE A 188 -2.00 -6.19 11.05
N VAL A 189 -1.08 -5.24 11.28
CA VAL A 189 0.22 -5.10 10.63
C VAL A 189 1.36 -5.03 11.64
#